data_725e532417bc564fd63b942e118c8e32
#
_entry.id   725e532417bc564fd63b942e118c8e32
#
_cell.length_a   1.000
_cell.length_b   1.000
_cell.length_c   1.000
_cell.angle_alpha   90.00
_cell.angle_beta   90.00
_cell.angle_gamma   90.00
#
_symmetry.space_group_name_H-M   'P 1'
#
loop_
_entity.id
_entity.type
_entity.pdbx_description
1 polymer ?
#
loop_
_entity_poly.entity_id
_entity_poly.type
_entity_poly.pdbx_seq_one_letter_code
_entity_poly.pdbx_strand_id
1 'polypeptide(L)'
;HVLPFTKDTKTELNNLEALFGVLPFCIAPGCAYHPWFYYSTAPLYADASTPFAFYLYTNQRLLWFTDNLETAALIGNDDLLAAYKERFDQAVKLSKPLIHRAPSAEQMINASASFYASAEPYQTYSLELQPCLGPFLTKEMMERVVNLEEDGTEELAHALYEYYQTTTPRMTKITSICWERGLDLFIDEGRLCAFPPVYARAFDQRDRLELLQRFHQSVMDGK
;
A
#
# COMPACT_ATOMS: atom_id res chain seq x y z
N HIS A 1 -1.76 5.41 15.97
CA HIS A 1 -0.30 5.43 16.05
C HIS A 1 0.27 6.41 15.05
N VAL A 2 1.14 7.32 15.48
CA VAL A 2 1.81 8.29 14.60
C VAL A 2 3.30 8.00 14.61
N LEU A 3 3.84 7.75 13.41
CA LEU A 3 5.22 7.33 13.19
C LEU A 3 6.04 8.48 12.59
N PRO A 4 7.18 8.83 13.17
CA PRO A 4 8.14 9.72 12.53
C PRO A 4 8.95 8.97 11.48
N PHE A 5 8.95 9.47 10.25
CA PHE A 5 9.84 9.01 9.19
C PHE A 5 10.90 10.08 8.92
N THR A 6 12.08 9.64 8.57
CA THR A 6 13.18 10.53 8.17
C THR A 6 13.30 10.62 6.66
N LYS A 7 13.78 11.77 6.18
CA LYS A 7 14.23 11.95 4.78
C LYS A 7 15.74 11.82 4.64
N ASP A 8 16.46 11.58 5.74
CA ASP A 8 17.89 11.38 5.72
C ASP A 8 18.22 9.99 5.19
N THR A 9 18.90 9.93 4.06
CA THR A 9 19.29 8.68 3.39
C THR A 9 20.20 7.78 4.23
N LYS A 10 20.88 8.33 5.24
CA LYS A 10 21.72 7.54 6.16
C LYS A 10 20.91 6.76 7.18
N THR A 11 19.69 7.20 7.45
CA THR A 11 18.82 6.63 8.48
C THR A 11 17.47 6.13 7.91
N GLU A 12 17.31 6.12 6.60
CA GLU A 12 16.05 5.67 5.96
C GLU A 12 15.72 4.20 6.23
N LEU A 13 16.71 3.36 6.58
CA LEU A 13 16.45 1.98 7.03
C LEU A 13 15.55 1.94 8.27
N ASN A 14 15.62 2.95 9.14
CA ASN A 14 14.74 3.07 10.31
C ASN A 14 13.27 3.20 9.89
N ASN A 15 12.99 3.82 8.74
CA ASN A 15 11.65 3.91 8.18
C ASN A 15 11.11 2.51 7.80
N LEU A 16 11.96 1.67 7.21
CA LEU A 16 11.61 0.29 6.86
C LEU A 16 11.40 -0.56 8.11
N GLU A 17 12.24 -0.44 9.12
CA GLU A 17 12.07 -1.13 10.40
C GLU A 17 10.73 -0.74 11.06
N ALA A 18 10.42 0.57 11.11
CA ALA A 18 9.16 1.05 11.63
C ALA A 18 7.96 0.52 10.82
N LEU A 19 8.07 0.51 9.46
CA LEU A 19 7.05 -0.02 8.57
C LEU A 19 6.83 -1.52 8.83
N PHE A 20 7.89 -2.33 8.85
CA PHE A 20 7.79 -3.77 9.10
C PHE A 20 7.24 -4.07 10.50
N GLY A 21 7.54 -3.24 11.49
CA GLY A 21 6.99 -3.37 12.85
C GLY A 21 5.48 -3.18 12.91
N VAL A 22 4.90 -2.31 12.07
CA VAL A 22 3.45 -2.01 12.10
C VAL A 22 2.64 -2.77 11.05
N LEU A 23 3.25 -3.21 9.98
CA LEU A 23 2.56 -3.85 8.84
C LEU A 23 1.73 -5.08 9.24
N PRO A 24 2.22 -6.00 10.11
CA PRO A 24 1.42 -7.14 10.57
C PRO A 24 0.08 -6.74 11.20
N PHE A 25 0.05 -5.63 11.96
CA PHE A 25 -1.19 -5.13 12.56
C PHE A 25 -2.13 -4.49 11.53
N CYS A 26 -1.57 -3.96 10.43
CA CYS A 26 -2.37 -3.38 9.36
C CYS A 26 -3.14 -4.41 8.55
N ILE A 27 -2.54 -5.61 8.37
CA ILE A 27 -3.09 -6.69 7.53
C ILE A 27 -3.81 -7.78 8.32
N ALA A 28 -3.65 -7.81 9.66
CA ALA A 28 -4.28 -8.82 10.51
C ALA A 28 -5.82 -8.75 10.41
N PRO A 29 -6.50 -9.89 10.16
CA PRO A 29 -7.95 -9.92 10.10
C PRO A 29 -8.59 -9.40 11.40
N GLY A 30 -9.59 -8.52 11.28
CA GLY A 30 -10.30 -7.94 12.44
C GLY A 30 -9.53 -6.88 13.22
N CYS A 31 -8.30 -6.56 12.83
CA CYS A 31 -7.52 -5.50 13.47
C CYS A 31 -7.89 -4.13 12.89
N ALA A 32 -8.37 -3.24 13.76
CA ALA A 32 -8.70 -1.85 13.40
C ALA A 32 -7.51 -0.91 13.67
N TYR A 33 -6.32 -1.30 13.25
CA TYR A 33 -5.11 -0.51 13.43
C TYR A 33 -4.94 0.52 12.31
N HIS A 34 -4.81 1.81 12.66
CA HIS A 34 -4.70 2.94 11.75
C HIS A 34 -3.39 3.70 12.02
N PRO A 35 -2.27 3.35 11.36
CA PRO A 35 -1.02 4.07 11.50
C PRO A 35 -1.02 5.33 10.62
N TRP A 36 -0.41 6.38 11.16
CA TRP A 36 -0.15 7.66 10.51
C TRP A 36 1.35 7.91 10.48
N PHE A 37 1.84 8.68 9.54
CA PHE A 37 3.23 9.05 9.47
C PHE A 37 3.42 10.52 9.09
N TYR A 38 4.54 11.09 9.48
CA TYR A 38 5.02 12.37 8.99
C TYR A 38 6.53 12.32 8.81
N TYR A 39 7.05 13.18 7.93
CA TYR A 39 8.48 13.32 7.79
C TYR A 39 9.01 14.39 8.76
N SER A 40 9.96 14.02 9.59
CA SER A 40 10.65 14.93 10.51
C SER A 40 12.11 15.05 10.12
N THR A 41 12.65 16.27 10.19
CA THR A 41 14.08 16.55 10.07
C THR A 41 14.81 16.46 11.42
N ALA A 42 14.05 16.46 12.51
CA ALA A 42 14.54 16.22 13.85
C ALA A 42 13.79 15.03 14.45
N PRO A 43 14.44 14.19 15.27
CA PRO A 43 13.72 13.20 16.06
C PRO A 43 12.64 13.90 16.87
N LEU A 44 11.43 13.39 16.88
CA LEU A 44 10.32 13.89 17.73
C LEU A 44 10.69 13.99 19.21
N TYR A 45 11.70 13.22 19.59
CA TYR A 45 12.24 13.10 20.93
C TYR A 45 13.30 14.16 21.26
N ALA A 46 13.61 15.07 20.31
CA ALA A 46 14.55 16.16 20.55
C ALA A 46 13.99 17.24 21.48
N ASP A 47 12.73 17.15 21.88
CA ASP A 47 12.22 17.95 22.99
C ASP A 47 12.73 17.31 24.30
N ALA A 48 14.00 17.61 24.60
CA ALA A 48 14.73 17.12 25.78
C ALA A 48 14.05 17.51 27.14
N SER A 49 12.88 18.13 27.07
CA SER A 49 12.10 18.58 28.22
C SER A 49 11.15 17.53 28.78
N THR A 50 10.87 16.44 28.07
CA THR A 50 9.97 15.40 28.55
C THR A 50 10.73 14.10 28.82
N PRO A 51 10.78 13.59 30.06
CA PRO A 51 11.44 12.34 30.40
C PRO A 51 10.74 11.10 29.81
N PHE A 52 9.52 11.26 29.29
CA PHE A 52 8.74 10.20 28.68
C PHE A 52 8.54 10.49 27.19
N ALA A 53 9.26 9.73 26.37
CA ALA A 53 9.23 9.89 24.92
C ALA A 53 7.94 9.37 24.29
N PHE A 54 7.30 8.38 24.93
CA PHE A 54 6.14 7.68 24.39
C PHE A 54 4.94 7.71 25.32
N TYR A 55 3.77 7.68 24.73
CA TYR A 55 2.54 7.55 25.47
C TYR A 55 1.49 6.73 24.70
N LEU A 56 0.67 6.05 25.49
CA LEU A 56 -0.60 5.47 25.03
C LEU A 56 -1.72 6.11 25.84
N TYR A 57 -2.81 6.45 25.17
CA TYR A 57 -3.98 6.92 25.90
C TYR A 57 -5.24 6.14 25.52
N THR A 58 -6.12 6.00 26.48
CA THR A 58 -7.46 5.50 26.32
C THR A 58 -8.45 6.55 26.85
N ASN A 59 -9.74 6.29 26.79
CA ASN A 59 -10.75 7.19 27.36
C ASN A 59 -10.63 7.40 28.88
N GLN A 60 -9.85 6.60 29.58
CA GLN A 60 -9.77 6.62 31.05
C GLN A 60 -8.36 6.72 31.61
N ARG A 61 -7.34 6.41 30.83
CA ARG A 61 -5.95 6.29 31.29
C ARG A 61 -4.98 6.78 30.27
N LEU A 62 -3.90 7.37 30.77
CA LEU A 62 -2.71 7.73 30.03
C LEU A 62 -1.55 6.92 30.58
N LEU A 63 -0.86 6.19 29.72
CA LEU A 63 0.37 5.47 30.05
C LEU A 63 1.54 6.21 29.41
N TRP A 64 2.45 6.68 30.23
CA TRP A 64 3.75 7.21 29.80
C TRP A 64 4.81 6.14 29.96
N PHE A 65 5.77 6.10 29.05
CA PHE A 65 6.90 5.20 29.16
C PHE A 65 8.17 5.78 28.50
N THR A 66 9.31 5.34 29.02
CA THR A 66 10.63 5.71 28.50
C THR A 66 10.92 4.96 27.20
N ASP A 67 11.90 5.45 26.42
CA ASP A 67 12.35 4.86 25.15
C ASP A 67 12.88 3.41 25.32
N ASN A 68 13.53 3.13 26.44
CA ASN A 68 14.01 1.78 26.77
C ASN A 68 12.94 0.87 27.40
N LEU A 69 11.71 1.37 27.57
CA LEU A 69 10.57 0.63 28.18
C LEU A 69 10.81 0.17 29.63
N GLU A 70 11.85 0.65 30.32
CA GLU A 70 12.15 0.24 31.71
C GLU A 70 11.29 0.95 32.75
N THR A 71 10.80 2.13 32.43
CA THR A 71 9.99 2.94 33.35
C THR A 71 8.69 3.36 32.68
N ALA A 72 7.62 3.20 33.41
CA ALA A 72 6.28 3.61 32.98
C ALA A 72 5.49 4.24 34.12
N ALA A 73 4.60 5.18 33.80
CA ALA A 73 3.66 5.79 34.73
C ALA A 73 2.24 5.71 34.18
N LEU A 74 1.31 5.18 34.99
CA LEU A 74 -0.11 5.15 34.65
C LEU A 74 -0.83 6.31 35.34
N ILE A 75 -1.51 7.14 34.56
CA ILE A 75 -2.13 8.39 35.01
C ILE A 75 -3.62 8.34 34.72
N GLY A 76 -4.42 8.74 35.70
CA GLY A 76 -5.88 8.84 35.61
C GLY A 76 -6.35 10.25 35.94
N ASN A 77 -5.79 11.27 35.25
CA ASN A 77 -6.16 12.66 35.40
C ASN A 77 -6.82 13.15 34.12
N ASP A 78 -8.05 13.65 34.21
CA ASP A 78 -8.88 14.01 33.08
C ASP A 78 -8.30 15.19 32.28
N ASP A 79 -7.70 16.18 32.95
CA ASP A 79 -7.09 17.33 32.26
C ASP A 79 -5.87 16.90 31.45
N LEU A 80 -5.03 16.00 31.98
CA LEU A 80 -3.92 15.44 31.27
C LEU A 80 -4.38 14.56 30.10
N LEU A 81 -5.41 13.75 30.28
CA LEU A 81 -6.00 12.96 29.21
C LEU A 81 -6.48 13.84 28.07
N ALA A 82 -7.21 14.92 28.38
CA ALA A 82 -7.68 15.87 27.37
C ALA A 82 -6.53 16.55 26.61
N ALA A 83 -5.51 16.99 27.34
CA ALA A 83 -4.32 17.62 26.73
C ALA A 83 -3.56 16.67 25.81
N TYR A 84 -3.38 15.41 26.21
CA TYR A 84 -2.69 14.41 25.37
C TYR A 84 -3.53 13.96 24.19
N LYS A 85 -4.84 13.89 24.34
CA LYS A 85 -5.75 13.67 23.21
C LYS A 85 -5.64 14.79 22.19
N GLU A 86 -5.69 16.03 22.64
CA GLU A 86 -5.54 17.19 21.74
C GLU A 86 -4.19 17.17 21.01
N ARG A 87 -3.10 16.86 21.73
CA ARG A 87 -1.75 16.71 21.15
C ARG A 87 -1.72 15.63 20.08
N PHE A 88 -2.36 14.48 20.33
CA PHE A 88 -2.46 13.41 19.34
C PHE A 88 -3.27 13.83 18.13
N ASP A 89 -4.43 14.44 18.32
CA ASP A 89 -5.30 14.92 17.24
C ASP A 89 -4.58 15.96 16.37
N GLN A 90 -3.75 16.80 16.97
CA GLN A 90 -2.86 17.72 16.26
C GLN A 90 -1.78 17.01 15.44
N ALA A 91 -1.13 16.02 16.04
CA ALA A 91 -0.14 15.20 15.34
C ALA A 91 -0.77 14.48 14.13
N VAL A 92 -1.96 13.92 14.28
CA VAL A 92 -2.71 13.28 13.18
C VAL A 92 -3.03 14.26 12.06
N LYS A 93 -3.45 15.50 12.38
CA LYS A 93 -3.73 16.53 11.36
C LYS A 93 -2.51 16.91 10.52
N LEU A 94 -1.32 16.81 11.09
CA LEU A 94 -0.06 17.10 10.42
C LEU A 94 0.55 15.87 9.73
N SER A 95 -0.06 14.71 9.89
CA SER A 95 0.40 13.42 9.39
C SER A 95 -0.41 12.96 8.18
N LYS A 96 0.12 11.97 7.49
CA LYS A 96 -0.57 11.26 6.41
C LYS A 96 -0.90 9.83 6.87
N PRO A 97 -2.03 9.26 6.47
CA PRO A 97 -2.27 7.85 6.73
C PRO A 97 -1.20 7.01 6.05
N LEU A 98 -0.63 6.04 6.78
CA LEU A 98 0.37 5.13 6.24
C LEU A 98 -0.27 4.08 5.34
N ILE A 99 -1.49 3.66 5.68
CA ILE A 99 -2.26 2.66 4.95
C ILE A 99 -3.57 3.27 4.49
N HIS A 100 -3.83 3.18 3.22
CA HIS A 100 -5.14 3.46 2.64
C HIS A 100 -5.90 2.15 2.48
N ARG A 101 -7.04 2.06 3.13
CA ARG A 101 -7.95 0.92 2.98
C ARG A 101 -8.98 1.28 1.93
N ALA A 102 -9.03 0.50 0.89
CA ALA A 102 -10.05 0.59 -0.13
C ALA A 102 -11.08 -0.51 0.13
N PRO A 103 -12.30 -0.19 0.55
CA PRO A 103 -13.34 -1.19 0.84
C PRO A 103 -13.90 -1.85 -0.42
N SER A 104 -13.64 -1.26 -1.59
CA SER A 104 -13.99 -1.87 -2.88
C SER A 104 -12.83 -1.82 -3.86
N ALA A 105 -12.86 -2.69 -4.86
CA ALA A 105 -11.86 -2.71 -5.92
C ALA A 105 -11.86 -1.40 -6.73
N GLU A 106 -13.02 -0.80 -6.98
CA GLU A 106 -13.14 0.52 -7.63
C GLU A 106 -12.41 1.60 -6.85
N GLN A 107 -12.59 1.66 -5.53
CA GLN A 107 -11.89 2.65 -4.69
C GLN A 107 -10.37 2.41 -4.68
N MET A 108 -9.92 1.15 -4.72
CA MET A 108 -8.51 0.80 -4.83
C MET A 108 -7.91 1.32 -6.16
N ILE A 109 -8.62 1.11 -7.27
CA ILE A 109 -8.19 1.55 -8.59
C ILE A 109 -8.13 3.08 -8.64
N ASN A 110 -9.17 3.76 -8.16
CA ASN A 110 -9.24 5.21 -8.14
C ASN A 110 -8.13 5.83 -7.26
N ALA A 111 -7.82 5.23 -6.11
CA ALA A 111 -6.73 5.65 -5.25
C ALA A 111 -5.37 5.47 -5.93
N SER A 112 -5.15 4.33 -6.60
CA SER A 112 -3.94 4.04 -7.36
C SER A 112 -3.79 4.98 -8.55
N ALA A 113 -4.85 5.18 -9.33
CA ALA A 113 -4.86 6.09 -10.48
C ALA A 113 -4.53 7.53 -10.05
N SER A 114 -5.10 8.00 -8.94
CA SER A 114 -4.81 9.33 -8.37
C SER A 114 -3.36 9.46 -7.93
N PHE A 115 -2.78 8.41 -7.31
CA PHE A 115 -1.38 8.39 -6.93
C PHE A 115 -0.46 8.52 -8.15
N TYR A 116 -0.66 7.70 -9.17
CA TYR A 116 0.15 7.72 -10.39
C TYR A 116 -0.08 8.98 -11.24
N ALA A 117 -1.29 9.54 -11.22
CA ALA A 117 -1.57 10.78 -11.95
C ALA A 117 -0.82 11.99 -11.38
N SER A 118 -0.53 12.00 -10.09
CA SER A 118 0.18 13.08 -9.40
C SER A 118 1.71 12.92 -9.42
N ALA A 119 2.23 11.75 -9.83
CA ALA A 119 3.65 11.47 -9.84
C ALA A 119 4.32 12.01 -11.11
N GLU A 120 5.51 12.57 -10.96
CA GLU A 120 6.42 12.84 -12.07
C GLU A 120 6.84 11.51 -12.74
N PRO A 121 7.29 11.52 -14.01
CA PRO A 121 7.85 10.32 -14.67
C PRO A 121 8.94 9.69 -13.78
N TYR A 122 8.79 8.43 -13.45
CA TYR A 122 9.64 7.78 -12.45
C TYR A 122 10.12 6.41 -12.92
N GLN A 123 11.22 5.97 -12.34
CA GLN A 123 11.67 4.59 -12.44
C GLN A 123 10.98 3.76 -11.37
N THR A 124 10.33 2.69 -11.76
CA THR A 124 9.61 1.78 -10.86
C THR A 124 10.42 0.52 -10.62
N TYR A 125 10.53 0.14 -9.35
CA TYR A 125 11.01 -1.16 -8.91
C TYR A 125 9.85 -1.89 -8.25
N SER A 126 9.52 -3.07 -8.73
CA SER A 126 8.46 -3.89 -8.15
C SER A 126 8.98 -5.28 -7.77
N LEU A 127 8.48 -5.81 -6.67
CA LEU A 127 8.66 -7.19 -6.26
C LEU A 127 7.26 -7.81 -6.19
N GLU A 128 6.99 -8.72 -7.09
CA GLU A 128 5.65 -9.23 -7.32
C GLU A 128 5.64 -10.76 -7.33
N LEU A 129 4.51 -11.35 -6.97
CA LEU A 129 4.33 -12.80 -7.05
C LEU A 129 4.34 -13.27 -8.52
N GLN A 130 3.72 -12.49 -9.40
CA GLN A 130 3.67 -12.71 -10.85
C GLN A 130 4.24 -11.48 -11.57
N PRO A 131 4.72 -11.62 -12.82
CA PRO A 131 5.05 -10.46 -13.62
C PRO A 131 3.82 -9.56 -13.81
N CYS A 132 4.04 -8.25 -13.84
CA CYS A 132 2.96 -7.28 -14.07
C CYS A 132 2.45 -7.38 -15.51
N LEU A 133 1.48 -8.24 -15.74
CA LEU A 133 0.89 -8.47 -17.07
C LEU A 133 -0.26 -7.50 -17.42
N GLY A 134 -0.70 -6.70 -16.47
CA GLY A 134 -1.78 -5.72 -16.67
C GLY A 134 -1.59 -4.77 -17.86
N PRO A 135 -0.39 -4.19 -18.08
CA PRO A 135 -0.11 -3.32 -19.23
C PRO A 135 -0.34 -3.96 -20.59
N PHE A 136 -0.31 -5.27 -20.68
CA PHE A 136 -0.43 -6.04 -21.93
C PHE A 136 -1.84 -6.52 -22.22
N LEU A 137 -2.78 -6.28 -21.30
CA LEU A 137 -4.19 -6.60 -21.48
C LEU A 137 -4.81 -5.79 -22.60
N THR A 138 -5.66 -6.44 -23.39
CA THR A 138 -6.56 -5.74 -24.32
C THR A 138 -7.94 -5.55 -23.69
N LYS A 139 -8.72 -4.64 -24.27
CA LYS A 139 -10.10 -4.43 -23.84
C LYS A 139 -10.91 -5.72 -23.99
N GLU A 140 -10.73 -6.41 -25.10
CA GLU A 140 -11.45 -7.67 -25.40
C GLU A 140 -11.07 -8.80 -24.43
N MET A 141 -9.80 -8.87 -23.98
CA MET A 141 -9.36 -9.81 -22.93
C MET A 141 -10.04 -9.49 -21.61
N MET A 142 -10.08 -8.20 -21.23
CA MET A 142 -10.76 -7.77 -20.01
C MET A 142 -12.25 -8.14 -20.04
N GLU A 143 -12.96 -7.83 -21.13
CA GLU A 143 -14.37 -8.15 -21.29
C GLU A 143 -14.67 -9.66 -21.17
N ARG A 144 -13.73 -10.52 -21.61
CA ARG A 144 -13.91 -11.99 -21.52
C ARG A 144 -13.71 -12.54 -20.12
N VAL A 145 -12.85 -11.94 -19.31
CA VAL A 145 -12.50 -12.46 -17.98
C VAL A 145 -13.36 -11.88 -16.87
N VAL A 146 -14.05 -10.77 -17.11
CA VAL A 146 -14.93 -10.15 -16.11
C VAL A 146 -16.02 -11.12 -15.68
N ASN A 147 -16.24 -11.22 -14.39
CA ASN A 147 -17.32 -12.04 -13.83
C ASN A 147 -18.63 -11.25 -13.81
N LEU A 148 -19.39 -11.29 -14.90
CA LEU A 148 -20.67 -10.56 -15.04
C LEU A 148 -21.79 -11.03 -14.10
N GLU A 149 -21.55 -12.06 -13.29
CA GLU A 149 -22.52 -12.54 -12.28
C GLU A 149 -22.50 -11.64 -11.02
N GLU A 150 -21.49 -10.81 -10.87
CA GLU A 150 -21.35 -9.89 -9.75
C GLU A 150 -21.62 -8.46 -10.20
N ASP A 151 -22.45 -7.75 -9.46
CA ASP A 151 -22.79 -6.35 -9.74
C ASP A 151 -21.55 -5.44 -9.70
N GLY A 152 -21.45 -4.53 -10.66
CA GLY A 152 -20.36 -3.54 -10.73
C GLY A 152 -19.04 -4.06 -11.31
N THR A 153 -18.97 -5.29 -11.78
CA THR A 153 -17.73 -5.87 -12.33
C THR A 153 -17.38 -5.34 -13.72
N GLU A 154 -18.37 -4.93 -14.50
CA GLU A 154 -18.15 -4.33 -15.81
C GLU A 154 -17.49 -2.95 -15.68
N GLU A 155 -18.00 -2.11 -14.80
CA GLU A 155 -17.42 -0.80 -14.48
C GLU A 155 -16.02 -0.95 -13.94
N LEU A 156 -15.79 -1.97 -13.09
CA LEU A 156 -14.47 -2.27 -12.54
C LEU A 156 -13.49 -2.69 -13.63
N ALA A 157 -13.90 -3.55 -14.56
CA ALA A 157 -13.04 -3.97 -15.68
C ALA A 157 -12.66 -2.79 -16.57
N HIS A 158 -13.61 -1.92 -16.85
CA HIS A 158 -13.36 -0.69 -17.61
C HIS A 158 -12.36 0.22 -16.87
N ALA A 159 -12.57 0.45 -15.59
CA ALA A 159 -11.69 1.27 -14.76
C ALA A 159 -10.27 0.68 -14.68
N LEU A 160 -10.13 -0.65 -14.54
CA LEU A 160 -8.83 -1.33 -14.56
C LEU A 160 -8.12 -1.19 -15.90
N TYR A 161 -8.84 -1.38 -17.00
CA TYR A 161 -8.27 -1.23 -18.32
C TYR A 161 -7.78 0.22 -18.53
N GLU A 162 -8.61 1.21 -18.24
CA GLU A 162 -8.20 2.62 -18.34
C GLU A 162 -7.01 2.95 -17.44
N TYR A 163 -6.98 2.41 -16.23
CA TYR A 163 -5.85 2.56 -15.32
C TYR A 163 -4.53 2.10 -15.96
N TYR A 164 -4.50 0.90 -16.54
CA TYR A 164 -3.28 0.40 -17.20
C TYR A 164 -2.93 1.22 -18.43
N GLN A 165 -3.90 1.64 -19.23
CA GLN A 165 -3.65 2.47 -20.44
C GLN A 165 -3.10 3.85 -20.09
N THR A 166 -3.51 4.42 -18.98
CA THR A 166 -3.06 5.76 -18.55
C THR A 166 -1.76 5.73 -17.75
N THR A 167 -1.51 4.65 -17.02
CA THR A 167 -0.38 4.55 -16.08
C THR A 167 0.88 4.06 -16.78
N THR A 168 0.77 3.07 -17.66
CA THR A 168 1.92 2.47 -18.36
C THR A 168 2.77 3.50 -19.13
N PRO A 169 2.19 4.44 -19.88
CA PRO A 169 2.99 5.44 -20.63
C PRO A 169 3.77 6.40 -19.72
N ARG A 170 3.42 6.51 -18.45
CA ARG A 170 4.09 7.39 -17.47
C ARG A 170 5.28 6.72 -16.78
N MET A 171 5.36 5.41 -16.85
CA MET A 171 6.50 4.66 -16.32
C MET A 171 7.64 4.71 -17.32
N THR A 172 8.70 5.44 -17.02
CA THR A 172 9.85 5.58 -17.91
C THR A 172 10.71 4.33 -17.96
N LYS A 173 10.73 3.57 -16.88
CA LYS A 173 11.44 2.31 -16.77
C LYS A 173 10.85 1.48 -15.63
N ILE A 174 10.54 0.24 -15.91
CA ILE A 174 10.08 -0.72 -14.93
C ILE A 174 11.16 -1.79 -14.76
N THR A 175 11.56 -2.03 -13.51
CA THR A 175 12.35 -3.20 -13.12
C THR A 175 11.49 -4.06 -12.22
N SER A 176 10.98 -5.16 -12.76
CA SER A 176 10.14 -6.10 -12.02
C SER A 176 10.92 -7.36 -11.68
N ILE A 177 10.84 -7.75 -10.42
CA ILE A 177 11.34 -9.03 -9.92
C ILE A 177 10.12 -9.87 -9.56
N CYS A 178 9.97 -11.02 -10.18
CA CYS A 178 8.87 -11.94 -9.90
C CYS A 178 9.40 -13.36 -9.66
N TRP A 179 8.58 -14.18 -8.99
CA TRP A 179 8.91 -15.58 -8.79
C TRP A 179 8.49 -16.41 -10.00
N GLU A 180 9.36 -17.34 -10.40
CA GLU A 180 9.07 -18.33 -11.44
C GLU A 180 7.75 -19.08 -11.17
N ARG A 181 7.55 -19.51 -9.92
CA ARG A 181 6.30 -20.18 -9.50
C ARG A 181 5.04 -19.32 -9.75
N GLY A 182 5.14 -18.00 -9.66
CA GLY A 182 4.02 -17.12 -9.96
C GLY A 182 3.66 -17.12 -11.44
N LEU A 183 4.67 -17.23 -12.31
CA LEU A 183 4.47 -17.40 -13.74
C LEU A 183 3.85 -18.77 -14.07
N ASP A 184 4.35 -19.83 -13.44
CA ASP A 184 3.78 -21.18 -13.58
C ASP A 184 2.31 -21.21 -13.19
N LEU A 185 1.94 -20.58 -12.07
CA LEU A 185 0.53 -20.48 -11.65
C LEU A 185 -0.34 -19.76 -12.67
N PHE A 186 0.18 -18.72 -13.32
CA PHE A 186 -0.57 -18.05 -14.40
C PHE A 186 -0.72 -18.96 -15.63
N ILE A 187 0.33 -19.67 -16.00
CA ILE A 187 0.31 -20.62 -17.14
C ILE A 187 -0.69 -21.75 -16.88
N ASP A 188 -0.70 -22.29 -15.68
CA ASP A 188 -1.53 -23.44 -15.33
C ASP A 188 -3.00 -23.06 -15.05
N GLU A 189 -3.20 -22.02 -14.24
CA GLU A 189 -4.51 -21.66 -13.74
C GLU A 189 -5.17 -20.51 -14.52
N GLY A 190 -4.41 -19.72 -15.27
CA GLY A 190 -4.90 -18.56 -15.99
C GLY A 190 -5.35 -17.39 -15.12
N ARG A 191 -4.92 -17.34 -13.86
CA ARG A 191 -5.30 -16.29 -12.90
C ARG A 191 -4.20 -15.27 -12.72
N LEU A 192 -4.55 -13.99 -12.84
CA LEU A 192 -3.67 -12.91 -12.46
C LEU A 192 -3.89 -12.55 -10.99
N CYS A 193 -2.80 -12.51 -10.21
CA CYS A 193 -2.85 -12.13 -8.80
C CYS A 193 -3.39 -10.71 -8.57
N ALA A 194 -3.27 -9.84 -9.58
CA ALA A 194 -3.82 -8.49 -9.54
C ALA A 194 -5.35 -8.44 -9.60
N PHE A 195 -6.01 -9.53 -10.01
CA PHE A 195 -7.46 -9.60 -10.14
C PHE A 195 -8.06 -10.57 -9.12
N PRO A 196 -8.79 -10.07 -8.12
CA PRO A 196 -9.51 -10.93 -7.18
C PRO A 196 -10.43 -11.90 -7.92
N PRO A 197 -10.48 -13.19 -7.53
CA PRO A 197 -11.29 -14.21 -8.20
C PRO A 197 -12.81 -13.91 -8.24
N VAL A 198 -13.28 -13.05 -7.31
CA VAL A 198 -14.68 -12.59 -7.28
C VAL A 198 -15.00 -11.76 -8.52
N TYR A 199 -14.07 -10.96 -9.00
CA TYR A 199 -14.28 -10.02 -10.10
C TYR A 199 -13.83 -10.55 -11.46
N ALA A 200 -12.93 -11.54 -11.49
CA ALA A 200 -12.38 -12.02 -12.74
C ALA A 200 -12.28 -13.55 -12.79
N ARG A 201 -12.70 -14.11 -13.91
CA ARG A 201 -12.51 -15.51 -14.26
C ARG A 201 -11.05 -15.76 -14.68
N ALA A 202 -10.67 -17.01 -14.81
CA ALA A 202 -9.40 -17.38 -15.38
C ALA A 202 -9.36 -17.06 -16.89
N PHE A 203 -8.21 -16.58 -17.35
CA PHE A 203 -7.93 -16.42 -18.77
C PHE A 203 -7.90 -17.78 -19.47
N ASP A 204 -8.48 -17.89 -20.65
CA ASP A 204 -8.37 -19.08 -21.46
C ASP A 204 -6.92 -19.27 -22.00
N GLN A 205 -6.65 -20.43 -22.59
CA GLN A 205 -5.31 -20.75 -23.07
C GLN A 205 -4.83 -19.78 -24.16
N ARG A 206 -5.73 -19.31 -25.02
CA ARG A 206 -5.40 -18.37 -26.08
C ARG A 206 -4.97 -17.01 -25.52
N ASP A 207 -5.76 -16.49 -24.60
CA ASP A 207 -5.48 -15.19 -23.97
C ASP A 207 -4.20 -15.25 -23.13
N ARG A 208 -3.96 -16.34 -22.42
CA ARG A 208 -2.71 -16.57 -21.69
C ARG A 208 -1.50 -16.52 -22.62
N LEU A 209 -1.55 -17.24 -23.72
CA LEU A 209 -0.47 -17.26 -24.70
C LEU A 209 -0.23 -15.87 -25.30
N GLU A 210 -1.29 -15.17 -25.69
CA GLU A 210 -1.18 -13.82 -26.25
C GLU A 210 -0.58 -12.83 -25.24
N LEU A 211 -1.00 -12.85 -23.97
CA LEU A 211 -0.43 -12.01 -22.92
C LEU A 211 1.07 -12.27 -22.73
N LEU A 212 1.46 -13.54 -22.67
CA LEU A 212 2.87 -13.91 -22.49
C LEU A 212 3.72 -13.53 -23.73
N GLN A 213 3.17 -13.64 -24.93
CA GLN A 213 3.86 -13.19 -26.14
C GLN A 213 4.08 -11.67 -26.14
N ARG A 214 3.08 -10.89 -25.78
CA ARG A 214 3.18 -9.43 -25.66
C ARG A 214 4.19 -9.01 -24.60
N PHE A 215 4.14 -9.65 -23.43
CA PHE A 215 5.11 -9.45 -22.36
C PHE A 215 6.54 -9.77 -22.84
N HIS A 216 6.74 -10.93 -23.41
CA HIS A 216 8.05 -11.36 -23.93
C HIS A 216 8.57 -10.36 -24.98
N GLN A 217 7.73 -9.94 -25.93
CA GLN A 217 8.13 -8.97 -26.95
C GLN A 217 8.55 -7.64 -26.31
N SER A 218 7.84 -7.15 -25.31
CA SER A 218 8.19 -5.92 -24.60
C SER A 218 9.54 -6.02 -23.89
N VAL A 219 9.82 -7.17 -23.25
CA VAL A 219 11.12 -7.42 -22.61
C VAL A 219 12.25 -7.44 -23.66
N MET A 220 12.02 -8.09 -24.81
CA MET A 220 13.01 -8.13 -25.89
C MET A 220 13.27 -6.76 -26.52
N ASP A 221 12.25 -5.90 -26.57
CA ASP A 221 12.35 -4.52 -27.05
C ASP A 221 12.99 -3.55 -26.02
N GLY A 222 13.26 -4.04 -24.81
CA GLY A 222 13.81 -3.24 -23.72
C GLY A 222 12.84 -2.19 -23.15
N LYS A 223 11.55 -2.50 -23.21
CA LYS A 223 10.46 -1.62 -22.75
C LYS A 223 9.91 -2.08 -21.42
#